data_a0165eda2ab93d217688042db0672d50
#
_entry.id   a0165eda2ab93d217688042db0672d50
#
_cell.length_a   1.000
_cell.length_b   1.000
_cell.length_c   1.000
_cell.angle_alpha   90.00
_cell.angle_beta   90.00
_cell.angle_gamma   90.00
#
_symmetry.space_group_name_H-M   'P 1'
#
loop_
_entity.id
_entity.type
_entity.pdbx_description
1 polymer ?
#
loop_
_entity_poly.entity_id
_entity_poly.type
_entity_poly.pdbx_seq_one_letter_code
_entity_poly.pdbx_strand_id
1 'polypeptide(L)'
;MDKLKISANGPLNGEITVSGAKNAALPLMCAGLLTSGTLRLKNVPMLADVKTTQKLLQGMGARILTDNISEFEINGGTVNNTCAPYELVRTMRASILVLGPTLARFGEAQVSLPGGCAIGSRPVDQHLKGLEAMGAEIVIEHGYVKAKGKLKGTRVAMDVVTVGGTENLLMAATLAEGTTVLENCAIEPEVVDLAECLVKMGAKISGIGTSTMVVEGSDELHGCEHSVVPDRIEAGTFLCAVAITSGRVVLRNAAPKTMEVVLDKLVEAGAVIEAGDDWIAIDMRQRPKAVDIRTVVHPGFPTDMQAQFMALNAVAEGSCRVVETIFENRFMHVPELNRMGANITTEGNTAFVQGVERLSGAVVKATDLRASASLVIAGLAARGETVVEQIYHLDRGYENIEKKLGSVGAKIERVSG
;
A
#
# COMPACT_ATOMS: atom_id res chain seq x y z
N MET A 1 21.16 -12.61 -5.67
CA MET A 1 19.97 -11.83 -5.22
C MET A 1 20.19 -11.41 -3.78
N ASP A 2 19.89 -10.16 -3.46
CA ASP A 2 20.05 -9.66 -2.10
C ASP A 2 19.21 -10.44 -1.09
N LYS A 3 19.72 -10.56 0.13
CA LYS A 3 19.11 -11.21 1.28
C LYS A 3 19.23 -10.30 2.50
N LEU A 4 18.39 -10.48 3.49
CA LEU A 4 18.56 -9.88 4.81
C LEU A 4 19.02 -10.94 5.81
N LYS A 5 20.08 -10.64 6.55
CA LYS A 5 20.52 -11.39 7.73
C LYS A 5 20.08 -10.64 8.97
N ILE A 6 19.40 -11.32 9.86
CA ILE A 6 18.79 -10.75 11.05
C ILE A 6 19.15 -11.59 12.26
N SER A 7 19.57 -10.94 13.32
CA SER A 7 19.80 -11.59 14.62
C SER A 7 19.11 -10.80 15.72
N ALA A 8 18.51 -11.47 16.69
CA ALA A 8 17.97 -10.79 17.85
C ALA A 8 19.08 -10.02 18.59
N ASN A 9 18.81 -8.77 18.95
CA ASN A 9 19.75 -7.87 19.64
C ASN A 9 19.10 -7.14 20.84
N GLY A 10 18.03 -7.72 21.37
CA GLY A 10 17.26 -7.11 22.46
C GLY A 10 16.24 -6.06 21.98
N PRO A 11 15.75 -5.24 22.91
CA PRO A 11 14.73 -4.24 22.64
C PRO A 11 15.16 -3.16 21.64
N LEU A 12 14.28 -2.79 20.74
CA LEU A 12 14.49 -1.65 19.85
C LEU A 12 14.19 -0.34 20.59
N ASN A 13 15.09 0.64 20.50
CA ASN A 13 14.92 1.91 21.20
C ASN A 13 15.42 3.09 20.35
N GLY A 14 14.68 4.18 20.33
CA GLY A 14 15.06 5.39 19.61
C GLY A 14 13.92 6.02 18.83
N GLU A 15 14.23 6.51 17.64
CA GLU A 15 13.31 7.24 16.78
C GLU A 15 13.43 6.76 15.33
N ILE A 16 12.30 6.61 14.64
CA ILE A 16 12.22 6.27 13.22
C ILE A 16 11.34 7.28 12.51
N THR A 17 11.76 7.78 11.36
CA THR A 17 10.91 8.58 10.47
C THR A 17 10.22 7.67 9.48
N VAL A 18 8.88 7.76 9.44
CA VAL A 18 8.02 7.02 8.51
C VAL A 18 8.08 7.68 7.14
N SER A 19 8.16 6.89 6.08
CA SER A 19 8.11 7.36 4.69
C SER A 19 6.68 7.69 4.26
N GLY A 20 6.54 8.37 3.14
CA GLY A 20 5.25 8.55 2.50
C GLY A 20 4.62 7.22 2.06
N ALA A 21 3.29 7.19 2.00
CA ALA A 21 2.54 5.99 1.69
C ALA A 21 2.71 5.58 0.21
N LYS A 22 3.22 4.37 -0.01
CA LYS A 22 3.31 3.79 -1.36
C LYS A 22 1.95 3.83 -2.08
N ASN A 23 0.92 3.37 -1.39
CA ASN A 23 -0.41 3.22 -1.97
C ASN A 23 -1.09 4.58 -2.26
N ALA A 24 -0.60 5.68 -1.68
CA ALA A 24 -1.00 7.04 -2.03
C ALA A 24 -0.11 7.60 -3.16
N ALA A 25 1.19 7.37 -3.10
CA ALA A 25 2.14 7.91 -4.09
C ALA A 25 1.82 7.45 -5.52
N LEU A 26 1.45 6.18 -5.72
CA LEU A 26 1.20 5.63 -7.06
C LEU A 26 0.01 6.30 -7.76
N PRO A 27 -1.20 6.41 -7.17
CA PRO A 27 -2.30 7.12 -7.81
C PRO A 27 -2.03 8.63 -7.95
N LEU A 28 -1.36 9.26 -6.99
CA LEU A 28 -0.95 10.66 -7.10
C LEU A 28 -0.02 10.91 -8.29
N MET A 29 0.93 10.03 -8.54
CA MET A 29 1.79 10.11 -9.74
C MET A 29 0.96 9.97 -11.02
N CYS A 30 -0.02 9.06 -11.05
CA CYS A 30 -0.92 8.89 -12.20
C CYS A 30 -1.81 10.12 -12.42
N ALA A 31 -2.19 10.84 -11.37
CA ALA A 31 -2.95 12.10 -11.48
C ALA A 31 -2.19 13.18 -12.29
N GLY A 32 -0.86 13.09 -12.37
CA GLY A 32 -0.06 13.95 -13.24
C GLY A 32 -0.41 13.84 -14.73
N LEU A 33 -1.06 12.75 -15.17
CA LEU A 33 -1.56 12.60 -16.53
C LEU A 33 -2.79 13.48 -16.84
N LEU A 34 -3.53 13.93 -15.81
CA LEU A 34 -4.76 14.72 -15.97
C LEU A 34 -4.51 16.18 -16.34
N THR A 35 -3.30 16.67 -16.26
CA THR A 35 -2.97 18.08 -16.49
C THR A 35 -1.81 18.27 -17.44
N SER A 36 -1.80 19.39 -18.17
CA SER A 36 -0.63 19.88 -18.90
C SER A 36 0.35 20.65 -17.99
N GLY A 37 -0.09 21.01 -16.79
CA GLY A 37 0.75 21.66 -15.78
C GLY A 37 1.71 20.70 -15.08
N THR A 38 2.42 21.19 -14.09
CA THR A 38 3.36 20.40 -13.28
C THR A 38 2.75 20.07 -11.93
N LEU A 39 2.63 18.78 -11.64
CA LEU A 39 2.30 18.26 -10.32
C LEU A 39 3.59 18.03 -9.53
N ARG A 40 3.75 18.72 -8.41
CA ARG A 40 4.88 18.56 -7.48
C ARG A 40 4.44 17.72 -6.29
N LEU A 41 5.06 16.57 -6.13
CA LEU A 41 4.80 15.65 -5.02
C LEU A 41 5.99 15.66 -4.07
N LYS A 42 5.72 15.85 -2.78
CA LYS A 42 6.67 15.73 -1.67
C LYS A 42 6.39 14.47 -0.87
N ASN A 43 7.34 14.04 -0.06
CA ASN A 43 7.23 12.83 0.78
C ASN A 43 6.93 11.57 -0.03
N VAL A 44 7.41 11.48 -1.26
CA VAL A 44 7.28 10.28 -2.11
C VAL A 44 8.32 9.25 -1.68
N PRO A 45 7.96 8.01 -1.33
CA PRO A 45 8.93 7.00 -0.91
C PRO A 45 9.74 6.48 -2.11
N MET A 46 11.04 6.23 -1.91
CA MET A 46 11.93 5.73 -2.96
C MET A 46 11.88 4.20 -3.09
N LEU A 47 10.78 3.69 -3.60
CA LEU A 47 10.46 2.27 -3.72
C LEU A 47 10.58 1.74 -5.16
N ALA A 48 10.71 0.43 -5.31
CA ALA A 48 10.73 -0.23 -6.62
C ALA A 48 9.44 0.05 -7.43
N ASP A 49 8.28 0.03 -6.77
CA ASP A 49 6.98 0.31 -7.41
C ASP A 49 6.89 1.79 -7.88
N VAL A 50 7.42 2.75 -7.12
CA VAL A 50 7.49 4.17 -7.51
C VAL A 50 8.40 4.35 -8.73
N LYS A 51 9.57 3.71 -8.75
CA LYS A 51 10.47 3.73 -9.92
C LYS A 51 9.83 3.09 -11.16
N THR A 52 9.02 2.06 -10.97
CA THR A 52 8.28 1.42 -12.08
C THR A 52 7.21 2.37 -12.62
N THR A 53 6.45 3.05 -11.75
CA THR A 53 5.48 4.08 -12.14
C THR A 53 6.15 5.24 -12.87
N GLN A 54 7.29 5.71 -12.37
CA GLN A 54 8.09 6.75 -13.03
C GLN A 54 8.44 6.33 -14.47
N LYS A 55 8.98 5.12 -14.65
CA LYS A 55 9.32 4.61 -15.99
C LYS A 55 8.09 4.48 -16.89
N LEU A 56 6.96 4.04 -16.33
CA LEU A 56 5.70 3.93 -17.07
C LEU A 56 5.24 5.31 -17.59
N LEU A 57 5.16 6.30 -16.71
CA LEU A 57 4.75 7.65 -17.08
C LEU A 57 5.73 8.31 -18.07
N GLN A 58 7.04 8.11 -17.89
CA GLN A 58 8.05 8.55 -18.86
C GLN A 58 7.90 7.86 -20.22
N GLY A 59 7.59 6.56 -20.25
CA GLY A 59 7.28 5.81 -21.47
C GLY A 59 6.01 6.31 -22.19
N MET A 60 5.08 6.91 -21.45
CA MET A 60 3.90 7.61 -22.00
C MET A 60 4.22 9.04 -22.47
N GLY A 61 5.43 9.53 -22.21
CA GLY A 61 5.90 10.85 -22.63
C GLY A 61 5.83 11.93 -21.55
N ALA A 62 5.44 11.60 -20.31
CA ALA A 62 5.49 12.57 -19.21
C ALA A 62 6.95 12.95 -18.87
N ARG A 63 7.20 14.24 -18.65
CA ARG A 63 8.50 14.68 -18.15
C ARG A 63 8.50 14.60 -16.62
N ILE A 64 9.45 13.85 -16.07
CA ILE A 64 9.57 13.68 -14.62
C ILE A 64 10.97 14.10 -14.18
N LEU A 65 11.01 15.01 -13.20
CA LEU A 65 12.22 15.41 -12.47
C LEU A 65 12.09 14.91 -11.03
N THR A 66 13.18 14.49 -10.44
CA THR A 66 13.22 14.03 -9.04
C THR A 66 14.58 14.39 -8.43
N ASP A 67 14.55 14.71 -7.13
CA ASP A 67 15.75 14.85 -6.30
C ASP A 67 16.37 13.50 -5.90
N ASN A 68 15.72 12.38 -6.27
CA ASN A 68 16.06 11.01 -5.87
C ASN A 68 16.04 10.77 -4.34
N ILE A 69 15.37 11.62 -3.60
CA ILE A 69 15.18 11.50 -2.15
C ILE A 69 13.69 11.31 -1.84
N SER A 70 12.87 12.32 -2.10
CA SER A 70 11.44 12.28 -1.78
C SER A 70 10.57 13.24 -2.61
N GLU A 71 11.14 13.97 -3.55
CA GLU A 71 10.42 14.98 -4.35
C GLU A 71 10.36 14.57 -5.82
N PHE A 72 9.17 14.71 -6.42
CA PHE A 72 8.89 14.46 -7.82
C PHE A 72 8.16 15.65 -8.45
N GLU A 73 8.62 16.11 -9.59
CA GLU A 73 7.88 17.00 -10.47
C GLU A 73 7.43 16.21 -11.70
N ILE A 74 6.12 16.12 -11.91
CA ILE A 74 5.51 15.37 -13.01
C ILE A 74 4.81 16.37 -13.92
N ASN A 75 5.29 16.51 -15.14
CA ASN A 75 4.65 17.35 -16.16
C ASN A 75 4.00 16.46 -17.23
N GLY A 76 2.67 16.47 -17.27
CA GLY A 76 1.88 15.72 -18.24
C GLY A 76 1.69 16.42 -19.60
N GLY A 77 2.19 17.66 -19.76
CA GLY A 77 2.05 18.43 -21.00
C GLY A 77 2.76 17.81 -22.21
N THR A 78 3.72 16.95 -21.98
CA THR A 78 4.52 16.28 -23.01
C THR A 78 4.07 14.86 -23.32
N VAL A 79 3.01 14.37 -22.68
CA VAL A 79 2.44 13.04 -22.94
C VAL A 79 1.98 12.93 -24.40
N ASN A 80 2.47 11.91 -25.08
CA ASN A 80 2.23 11.67 -26.51
C ASN A 80 1.95 10.19 -26.84
N ASN A 81 1.89 9.34 -25.82
CA ASN A 81 1.62 7.91 -25.95
C ASN A 81 0.58 7.48 -24.90
N THR A 82 -0.54 6.95 -25.38
CA THR A 82 -1.67 6.50 -24.55
C THR A 82 -1.59 5.00 -24.21
N CYS A 83 -0.47 4.33 -24.53
CA CYS A 83 -0.26 2.91 -24.32
C CYS A 83 0.66 2.63 -23.14
N ALA A 84 0.17 1.84 -22.17
CA ALA A 84 0.93 1.26 -21.08
C ALA A 84 1.31 -0.19 -21.42
N PRO A 85 2.60 -0.47 -21.76
CA PRO A 85 3.02 -1.75 -22.33
C PRO A 85 3.13 -2.86 -21.27
N TYR A 86 2.93 -4.12 -21.71
CA TYR A 86 2.96 -5.32 -20.88
C TYR A 86 4.23 -5.41 -20.00
N GLU A 87 5.40 -5.09 -20.54
CA GLU A 87 6.68 -5.23 -19.82
C GLU A 87 6.77 -4.40 -18.53
N LEU A 88 6.07 -3.28 -18.46
CA LEU A 88 6.00 -2.43 -17.26
C LEU A 88 4.80 -2.81 -16.39
N VAL A 89 3.64 -3.11 -16.99
CA VAL A 89 2.41 -3.42 -16.25
C VAL A 89 2.49 -4.77 -15.54
N ARG A 90 3.12 -5.79 -16.13
CA ARG A 90 3.22 -7.14 -15.57
C ARG A 90 3.90 -7.20 -14.19
N THR A 91 4.78 -6.25 -13.92
CA THR A 91 5.55 -6.21 -12.67
C THR A 91 4.82 -5.51 -11.54
N MET A 92 3.82 -4.66 -11.88
CA MET A 92 3.11 -3.85 -10.89
C MET A 92 1.64 -3.67 -11.29
N ARG A 93 0.76 -4.27 -10.51
CA ARG A 93 -0.68 -4.23 -10.75
C ARG A 93 -1.28 -2.82 -10.75
N ALA A 94 -0.75 -1.91 -9.91
CA ALA A 94 -1.19 -0.52 -9.83
C ALA A 94 -1.03 0.25 -11.17
N SER A 95 -0.31 -0.31 -12.13
CA SER A 95 -0.19 0.27 -13.48
C SER A 95 -1.53 0.43 -14.20
N ILE A 96 -2.58 -0.29 -13.78
CA ILE A 96 -3.95 -0.09 -14.30
C ILE A 96 -4.50 1.32 -13.99
N LEU A 97 -3.96 2.00 -12.99
CA LEU A 97 -4.38 3.34 -12.57
C LEU A 97 -4.12 4.43 -13.63
N VAL A 98 -3.31 4.15 -14.65
CA VAL A 98 -3.16 5.10 -15.78
C VAL A 98 -4.35 5.06 -16.73
N LEU A 99 -5.22 4.04 -16.66
CA LEU A 99 -6.34 3.86 -17.60
C LEU A 99 -7.34 5.03 -17.55
N GLY A 100 -7.86 5.34 -16.35
CA GLY A 100 -8.85 6.40 -16.15
C GLY A 100 -8.36 7.79 -16.56
N PRO A 101 -7.25 8.27 -16.00
CA PRO A 101 -6.72 9.60 -16.34
C PRO A 101 -6.32 9.73 -17.81
N THR A 102 -5.76 8.68 -18.42
CA THR A 102 -5.40 8.70 -19.84
C THR A 102 -6.64 8.79 -20.73
N LEU A 103 -7.64 7.92 -20.48
CA LEU A 103 -8.89 7.94 -21.22
C LEU A 103 -9.62 9.29 -21.08
N ALA A 104 -9.71 9.79 -19.85
CA ALA A 104 -10.43 11.04 -19.57
C ALA A 104 -9.82 12.25 -20.31
N ARG A 105 -8.49 12.32 -20.38
CA ARG A 105 -7.81 13.45 -20.99
C ARG A 105 -7.62 13.32 -22.50
N PHE A 106 -7.30 12.12 -22.99
CA PHE A 106 -6.94 11.92 -24.40
C PHE A 106 -8.03 11.26 -25.24
N GLY A 107 -9.13 10.80 -24.62
CA GLY A 107 -10.23 10.12 -25.29
C GLY A 107 -9.92 8.68 -25.72
N GLU A 108 -8.72 8.20 -25.46
CA GLU A 108 -8.30 6.81 -25.68
C GLU A 108 -7.21 6.39 -24.70
N ALA A 109 -7.20 5.10 -24.39
CA ALA A 109 -6.15 4.49 -23.58
C ALA A 109 -6.01 3.01 -23.92
N GLN A 110 -4.78 2.52 -23.91
CA GLN A 110 -4.47 1.10 -24.06
C GLN A 110 -3.58 0.67 -22.92
N VAL A 111 -4.07 -0.21 -22.06
CA VAL A 111 -3.32 -0.68 -20.89
C VAL A 111 -3.29 -2.20 -20.87
N SER A 112 -2.10 -2.78 -20.77
CA SER A 112 -2.00 -4.22 -20.62
C SER A 112 -2.73 -4.69 -19.36
N LEU A 113 -3.40 -5.83 -19.42
CA LEU A 113 -3.96 -6.45 -18.23
C LEU A 113 -2.82 -6.81 -17.25
N PRO A 114 -2.96 -6.49 -15.98
CA PRO A 114 -1.96 -6.87 -14.99
C PRO A 114 -1.91 -8.39 -14.85
N GLY A 115 -0.73 -8.93 -14.64
CA GLY A 115 -0.54 -10.34 -14.32
C GLY A 115 -1.23 -10.77 -13.03
N GLY A 116 -1.30 -12.06 -12.77
CA GLY A 116 -1.86 -12.61 -11.54
C GLY A 116 -1.14 -12.09 -10.28
N CYS A 117 -1.86 -12.06 -9.16
CA CYS A 117 -1.30 -11.68 -7.87
C CYS A 117 -1.19 -12.91 -6.96
N ALA A 118 -0.07 -13.06 -6.26
CA ALA A 118 0.19 -14.18 -5.36
C ALA A 118 -0.85 -14.30 -4.23
N ILE A 119 -1.38 -13.17 -3.75
CA ILE A 119 -2.31 -13.13 -2.61
C ILE A 119 -3.78 -13.33 -2.99
N GLY A 120 -4.12 -13.43 -4.27
CA GLY A 120 -5.48 -13.72 -4.71
C GLY A 120 -5.92 -13.00 -5.97
N SER A 121 -7.14 -13.31 -6.39
CA SER A 121 -7.80 -12.69 -7.53
C SER A 121 -8.08 -11.21 -7.24
N ARG A 122 -7.71 -10.36 -8.17
CA ARG A 122 -7.98 -8.91 -8.14
C ARG A 122 -8.47 -8.46 -9.50
N PRO A 123 -9.71 -8.76 -9.85
CA PRO A 123 -10.26 -8.40 -11.15
C PRO A 123 -10.26 -6.89 -11.34
N VAL A 124 -10.09 -6.45 -12.57
CA VAL A 124 -10.19 -5.03 -12.97
C VAL A 124 -11.59 -4.65 -13.46
N ASP A 125 -12.55 -5.56 -13.26
CA ASP A 125 -13.92 -5.43 -13.75
C ASP A 125 -14.62 -4.16 -13.26
N GLN A 126 -14.41 -3.76 -11.99
CA GLN A 126 -15.02 -2.55 -11.44
C GLN A 126 -14.49 -1.27 -12.12
N HIS A 127 -13.20 -1.25 -12.50
CA HIS A 127 -12.64 -0.17 -13.30
C HIS A 127 -13.32 -0.08 -14.65
N LEU A 128 -13.46 -1.23 -15.34
CA LEU A 128 -14.02 -1.29 -16.69
C LEU A 128 -15.51 -0.97 -16.70
N LYS A 129 -16.31 -1.60 -15.82
CA LYS A 129 -17.74 -1.33 -15.68
C LYS A 129 -18.02 0.16 -15.39
N GLY A 130 -17.22 0.78 -14.51
CA GLY A 130 -17.38 2.19 -14.20
C GLY A 130 -17.10 3.08 -15.39
N LEU A 131 -16.04 2.83 -16.16
CA LEU A 131 -15.69 3.59 -17.35
C LEU A 131 -16.72 3.36 -18.49
N GLU A 132 -17.23 2.13 -18.66
CA GLU A 132 -18.30 1.82 -19.61
C GLU A 132 -19.60 2.56 -19.25
N ALA A 133 -19.97 2.60 -17.95
CA ALA A 133 -21.11 3.37 -17.47
C ALA A 133 -20.96 4.86 -17.78
N MET A 134 -19.72 5.38 -17.75
CA MET A 134 -19.39 6.76 -18.12
C MET A 134 -19.30 6.97 -19.65
N GLY A 135 -19.60 5.94 -20.47
CA GLY A 135 -19.70 6.03 -21.94
C GLY A 135 -18.43 5.61 -22.70
N ALA A 136 -17.47 4.96 -22.05
CA ALA A 136 -16.32 4.39 -22.73
C ALA A 136 -16.71 3.13 -23.52
N GLU A 137 -16.18 3.00 -24.73
CA GLU A 137 -16.16 1.74 -25.50
C GLU A 137 -14.90 0.96 -25.08
N ILE A 138 -15.08 -0.23 -24.48
CA ILE A 138 -13.98 -1.04 -23.98
C ILE A 138 -13.94 -2.38 -24.69
N VAL A 139 -12.76 -2.75 -25.19
CA VAL A 139 -12.47 -4.05 -25.79
C VAL A 139 -11.24 -4.64 -25.12
N ILE A 140 -11.30 -5.93 -24.78
CA ILE A 140 -10.12 -6.68 -24.32
C ILE A 140 -9.60 -7.50 -25.48
N GLU A 141 -8.41 -7.17 -25.95
CA GLU A 141 -7.80 -7.81 -27.11
C GLU A 141 -6.28 -7.97 -26.92
N HIS A 142 -5.76 -9.15 -27.22
CA HIS A 142 -4.35 -9.49 -27.09
C HIS A 142 -3.76 -9.22 -25.70
N GLY A 143 -4.56 -9.35 -24.63
CA GLY A 143 -4.15 -9.09 -23.26
C GLY A 143 -4.12 -7.60 -22.87
N TYR A 144 -4.68 -6.72 -23.72
CA TYR A 144 -4.82 -5.29 -23.44
C TYR A 144 -6.27 -4.89 -23.28
N VAL A 145 -6.51 -4.01 -22.32
CA VAL A 145 -7.71 -3.18 -22.26
C VAL A 145 -7.51 -2.02 -23.23
N LYS A 146 -8.35 -1.92 -24.24
CA LYS A 146 -8.44 -0.78 -25.16
C LYS A 146 -9.72 -0.04 -24.88
N ALA A 147 -9.61 1.20 -24.43
CA ALA A 147 -10.74 2.06 -24.08
C ALA A 147 -10.74 3.29 -24.96
N LYS A 148 -11.93 3.69 -25.46
CA LYS A 148 -12.14 4.88 -26.27
C LYS A 148 -13.42 5.57 -25.90
N GLY A 149 -13.49 6.87 -26.13
CA GLY A 149 -14.69 7.68 -26.01
C GLY A 149 -14.51 8.89 -25.10
N LYS A 150 -15.44 9.82 -25.23
CA LYS A 150 -15.54 10.98 -24.35
C LYS A 150 -16.38 10.60 -23.13
N LEU A 151 -15.81 10.70 -21.95
CA LEU A 151 -16.49 10.34 -20.70
C LEU A 151 -17.57 11.36 -20.34
N LYS A 152 -18.70 10.85 -19.86
CA LYS A 152 -19.85 11.63 -19.39
C LYS A 152 -20.18 11.28 -17.97
N GLY A 153 -20.52 12.30 -17.20
CA GLY A 153 -20.97 12.15 -15.81
C GLY A 153 -22.22 11.28 -15.74
N THR A 154 -22.22 10.36 -14.80
CA THR A 154 -23.33 9.45 -14.53
C THR A 154 -23.23 8.92 -13.10
N ARG A 155 -24.22 8.14 -12.68
CA ARG A 155 -24.16 7.38 -11.44
C ARG A 155 -23.44 6.06 -11.66
N VAL A 156 -22.35 5.83 -10.93
CA VAL A 156 -21.57 4.60 -10.96
C VAL A 156 -21.60 3.97 -9.57
N ALA A 157 -22.27 2.83 -9.43
CA ALA A 157 -22.28 2.04 -8.20
C ALA A 157 -21.34 0.85 -8.36
N MET A 158 -20.29 0.79 -7.56
CA MET A 158 -19.36 -0.35 -7.56
C MET A 158 -19.98 -1.54 -6.83
N ASP A 159 -19.88 -2.74 -7.42
CA ASP A 159 -20.44 -3.97 -6.83
C ASP A 159 -19.69 -4.35 -5.54
N VAL A 160 -18.40 -4.05 -5.49
CA VAL A 160 -17.53 -4.29 -4.33
C VAL A 160 -16.68 -3.06 -4.05
N VAL A 161 -16.37 -2.83 -2.78
CA VAL A 161 -15.42 -1.78 -2.38
C VAL A 161 -14.04 -2.13 -2.93
N THR A 162 -13.47 -1.22 -3.69
CA THR A 162 -12.13 -1.38 -4.28
C THR A 162 -11.37 -0.07 -4.27
N VAL A 163 -10.17 -0.06 -3.68
CA VAL A 163 -9.31 1.13 -3.62
C VAL A 163 -8.92 1.58 -5.03
N GLY A 164 -8.27 0.71 -5.81
CA GLY A 164 -7.83 1.06 -7.16
C GLY A 164 -8.97 1.40 -8.11
N GLY A 165 -10.13 0.72 -7.98
CA GLY A 165 -11.34 1.05 -8.76
C GLY A 165 -11.83 2.46 -8.44
N THR A 166 -11.94 2.79 -7.15
CA THR A 166 -12.34 4.12 -6.70
C THR A 166 -11.36 5.19 -7.20
N GLU A 167 -10.06 4.99 -7.03
CA GLU A 167 -9.03 5.94 -7.47
C GLU A 167 -9.07 6.19 -8.99
N ASN A 168 -9.19 5.12 -9.77
CA ASN A 168 -9.20 5.21 -11.23
C ASN A 168 -10.46 5.93 -11.75
N LEU A 169 -11.62 5.58 -11.20
CA LEU A 169 -12.89 6.23 -11.56
C LEU A 169 -12.97 7.68 -11.06
N LEU A 170 -12.42 7.96 -9.88
CA LEU A 170 -12.33 9.32 -9.34
C LEU A 170 -11.50 10.22 -10.26
N MET A 171 -10.30 9.75 -10.68
CA MET A 171 -9.47 10.49 -11.65
C MET A 171 -10.20 10.69 -12.98
N ALA A 172 -10.85 9.66 -13.50
CA ALA A 172 -11.60 9.74 -14.76
C ALA A 172 -12.75 10.76 -14.69
N ALA A 173 -13.47 10.78 -13.57
CA ALA A 173 -14.62 11.65 -13.35
C ALA A 173 -14.26 13.15 -13.36
N THR A 174 -13.02 13.51 -12.99
CA THR A 174 -12.60 14.92 -12.90
C THR A 174 -12.63 15.65 -14.25
N LEU A 175 -12.49 14.94 -15.37
CA LEU A 175 -12.52 15.50 -16.72
C LEU A 175 -13.73 14.99 -17.55
N ALA A 176 -14.68 14.27 -16.94
CA ALA A 176 -15.89 13.83 -17.59
C ALA A 176 -16.86 15.00 -17.77
N GLU A 177 -17.65 14.97 -18.85
CA GLU A 177 -18.68 16.01 -19.10
C GLU A 177 -19.87 15.84 -18.15
N GLY A 178 -20.16 16.84 -17.32
CA GLY A 178 -21.27 16.83 -16.37
C GLY A 178 -20.87 16.31 -14.99
N THR A 179 -21.80 15.71 -14.26
CA THR A 179 -21.60 15.28 -12.86
C THR A 179 -21.59 13.77 -12.75
N THR A 180 -20.58 13.23 -12.09
CA THR A 180 -20.45 11.80 -11.75
C THR A 180 -20.73 11.59 -10.28
N VAL A 181 -21.57 10.60 -9.94
CA VAL A 181 -21.80 10.13 -8.59
C VAL A 181 -21.20 8.74 -8.46
N LEU A 182 -20.13 8.62 -7.66
CA LEU A 182 -19.48 7.35 -7.36
C LEU A 182 -20.03 6.82 -6.03
N GLU A 183 -20.58 5.60 -6.04
CA GLU A 183 -21.14 4.94 -4.86
C GLU A 183 -20.37 3.66 -4.51
N ASN A 184 -20.43 3.28 -3.25
CA ASN A 184 -19.68 2.17 -2.66
C ASN A 184 -18.16 2.36 -2.83
N CYS A 185 -17.71 3.61 -2.71
CA CYS A 185 -16.30 3.99 -2.78
C CYS A 185 -15.50 3.40 -1.61
N ALA A 186 -14.24 3.10 -1.88
CA ALA A 186 -13.24 2.92 -0.84
C ALA A 186 -12.99 4.26 -0.13
N ILE A 187 -12.79 4.21 1.18
CA ILE A 187 -12.61 5.40 2.04
C ILE A 187 -11.26 5.40 2.76
N GLU A 188 -10.33 4.60 2.27
CA GLU A 188 -8.95 4.55 2.79
C GLU A 188 -8.30 5.93 2.73
N PRO A 189 -7.40 6.24 3.69
CA PRO A 189 -6.69 7.52 3.73
C PRO A 189 -5.97 7.86 2.41
N GLU A 190 -5.51 6.87 1.69
CA GLU A 190 -4.83 7.01 0.41
C GLU A 190 -5.78 7.50 -0.71
N VAL A 191 -7.05 7.09 -0.66
CA VAL A 191 -8.11 7.59 -1.56
C VAL A 191 -8.47 9.03 -1.23
N VAL A 192 -8.55 9.36 0.07
CA VAL A 192 -8.78 10.73 0.54
C VAL A 192 -7.64 11.64 0.09
N ASP A 193 -6.40 11.20 0.23
CA ASP A 193 -5.18 11.92 -0.18
C ASP A 193 -5.19 12.24 -1.70
N LEU A 194 -5.58 11.27 -2.53
CA LEU A 194 -5.79 11.49 -3.96
C LEU A 194 -6.88 12.52 -4.23
N ALA A 195 -8.04 12.41 -3.58
CA ALA A 195 -9.15 13.34 -3.76
C ALA A 195 -8.77 14.77 -3.38
N GLU A 196 -8.05 14.95 -2.27
CA GLU A 196 -7.54 16.26 -1.83
C GLU A 196 -6.52 16.85 -2.82
N CYS A 197 -5.64 16.03 -3.39
CA CYS A 197 -4.74 16.44 -4.45
C CYS A 197 -5.50 16.90 -5.70
N LEU A 198 -6.49 16.13 -6.14
CA LEU A 198 -7.33 16.49 -7.28
C LEU A 198 -8.09 17.81 -7.06
N VAL A 199 -8.57 18.06 -5.84
CA VAL A 199 -9.17 19.36 -5.48
C VAL A 199 -8.16 20.49 -5.59
N LYS A 200 -6.91 20.31 -5.13
CA LYS A 200 -5.83 21.28 -5.32
C LYS A 200 -5.49 21.50 -6.80
N MET A 201 -5.71 20.50 -7.65
CA MET A 201 -5.57 20.61 -9.10
C MET A 201 -6.77 21.32 -9.77
N GLY A 202 -7.81 21.68 -9.02
CA GLY A 202 -8.99 22.40 -9.51
C GLY A 202 -10.23 21.51 -9.70
N ALA A 203 -10.18 20.23 -9.34
CA ALA A 203 -11.36 19.38 -9.39
C ALA A 203 -12.39 19.77 -8.32
N LYS A 204 -13.68 19.61 -8.66
CA LYS A 204 -14.78 19.86 -7.76
C LYS A 204 -15.34 18.54 -7.25
N ILE A 205 -14.96 18.18 -6.04
CA ILE A 205 -15.30 16.90 -5.41
C ILE A 205 -15.96 17.16 -4.07
N SER A 206 -17.09 16.51 -3.80
CA SER A 206 -17.74 16.48 -2.50
C SER A 206 -17.92 15.05 -2.00
N GLY A 207 -18.16 14.87 -0.71
CA GLY A 207 -18.26 13.54 -0.08
C GLY A 207 -16.93 12.82 0.09
N ILE A 208 -15.80 13.52 0.07
CA ILE A 208 -14.44 12.94 0.31
C ILE A 208 -14.42 12.24 1.66
N GLY A 209 -13.88 11.03 1.70
CA GLY A 209 -13.82 10.21 2.91
C GLY A 209 -15.13 9.51 3.27
N THR A 210 -16.12 9.54 2.39
CA THR A 210 -17.36 8.79 2.52
C THR A 210 -17.53 7.75 1.40
N SER A 211 -18.48 6.84 1.57
CA SER A 211 -18.78 5.83 0.55
C SER A 211 -19.44 6.38 -0.73
N THR A 212 -19.75 7.67 -0.75
CA THR A 212 -20.34 8.33 -1.92
C THR A 212 -19.62 9.64 -2.20
N MET A 213 -19.01 9.73 -3.37
CA MET A 213 -18.35 10.95 -3.85
C MET A 213 -19.08 11.50 -5.07
N VAL A 214 -19.23 12.83 -5.11
CA VAL A 214 -19.82 13.53 -6.25
C VAL A 214 -18.74 14.40 -6.88
N VAL A 215 -18.52 14.22 -8.17
CA VAL A 215 -17.50 14.92 -8.96
C VAL A 215 -18.16 15.69 -10.08
N GLU A 216 -18.02 17.02 -10.06
CA GLU A 216 -18.37 17.85 -11.21
C GLU A 216 -17.15 17.88 -12.16
N GLY A 217 -17.32 17.43 -13.38
CA GLY A 217 -16.27 17.41 -14.38
C GLY A 217 -15.82 18.82 -14.75
N SER A 218 -14.57 18.95 -15.10
CA SER A 218 -13.92 20.20 -15.52
C SER A 218 -13.32 20.04 -16.91
N ASP A 219 -13.23 21.11 -17.67
CA ASP A 219 -12.60 21.08 -19.01
C ASP A 219 -11.08 20.84 -18.93
N GLU A 220 -10.45 21.32 -17.84
CA GLU A 220 -9.03 21.14 -17.57
C GLU A 220 -8.73 21.15 -16.07
N LEU A 221 -7.62 20.54 -15.70
CA LEU A 221 -7.01 20.64 -14.38
C LEU A 221 -5.64 21.31 -14.50
N HIS A 222 -5.19 21.97 -13.44
CA HIS A 222 -3.88 22.62 -13.38
C HIS A 222 -2.89 21.85 -12.51
N GLY A 223 -1.62 22.22 -12.56
CA GLY A 223 -0.61 21.68 -11.65
C GLY A 223 -0.80 22.21 -10.22
N CYS A 224 -0.31 21.44 -9.25
CA CYS A 224 -0.29 21.86 -7.85
C CYS A 224 0.92 21.29 -7.12
N GLU A 225 1.08 21.66 -5.84
CA GLU A 225 1.99 21.02 -4.91
C GLU A 225 1.18 20.22 -3.89
N HIS A 226 1.59 18.96 -3.65
CA HIS A 226 0.95 18.08 -2.70
C HIS A 226 1.98 17.21 -1.98
N SER A 227 1.78 16.96 -0.69
CA SER A 227 2.61 16.05 0.10
C SER A 227 1.88 14.74 0.31
N VAL A 228 2.52 13.64 -0.06
CA VAL A 228 1.98 12.29 0.14
C VAL A 228 1.80 12.02 1.63
N VAL A 229 0.66 11.47 2.04
CA VAL A 229 0.40 11.09 3.43
C VAL A 229 1.43 10.08 3.94
N PRO A 230 1.77 10.07 5.24
CA PRO A 230 2.65 9.05 5.83
C PRO A 230 2.11 7.63 5.64
N ASP A 231 3.00 6.66 5.45
CA ASP A 231 2.62 5.25 5.27
C ASP A 231 2.20 4.61 6.61
N ARG A 232 0.88 4.50 6.83
CA ARG A 232 0.31 3.85 8.00
C ARG A 232 0.67 2.36 8.13
N ILE A 233 0.98 1.69 7.03
CA ILE A 233 1.36 0.27 7.03
C ILE A 233 2.84 0.12 7.39
N GLU A 234 3.72 1.01 6.89
CA GLU A 234 5.12 1.07 7.34
C GLU A 234 5.18 1.39 8.83
N ALA A 235 4.42 2.41 9.29
CA ALA A 235 4.31 2.76 10.70
C ALA A 235 3.87 1.57 11.55
N GLY A 236 2.76 0.90 11.20
CA GLY A 236 2.26 -0.28 11.90
C GLY A 236 3.26 -1.44 11.91
N THR A 237 4.02 -1.63 10.84
CA THR A 237 5.09 -2.62 10.75
C THR A 237 6.21 -2.35 11.75
N PHE A 238 6.66 -1.09 11.87
CA PHE A 238 7.66 -0.72 12.88
C PHE A 238 7.12 -0.85 14.29
N LEU A 239 5.86 -0.47 14.53
CA LEU A 239 5.25 -0.67 15.86
C LEU A 239 5.19 -2.16 16.24
N CYS A 240 4.87 -3.05 15.31
CA CYS A 240 4.94 -4.51 15.54
C CYS A 240 6.36 -4.99 15.81
N ALA A 241 7.37 -4.46 15.09
CA ALA A 241 8.78 -4.78 15.32
C ALA A 241 9.26 -4.36 16.71
N VAL A 242 8.80 -3.20 17.20
CA VAL A 242 9.10 -2.72 18.56
C VAL A 242 8.37 -3.58 19.59
N ALA A 243 7.09 -3.89 19.37
CA ALA A 243 6.29 -4.69 20.30
C ALA A 243 6.85 -6.10 20.48
N ILE A 244 7.25 -6.78 19.39
CA ILE A 244 7.80 -8.15 19.47
C ILE A 244 9.16 -8.21 20.18
N THR A 245 9.92 -7.11 20.20
CA THR A 245 11.22 -7.00 20.83
C THR A 245 11.17 -6.38 22.23
N SER A 246 9.97 -6.05 22.73
CA SER A 246 9.75 -5.38 24.02
C SER A 246 10.52 -4.06 24.14
N GLY A 247 10.47 -3.23 23.10
CA GLY A 247 11.21 -1.99 22.94
C GLY A 247 10.39 -0.73 23.21
N ARG A 248 11.05 0.42 23.01
CA ARG A 248 10.45 1.75 23.09
C ARG A 248 10.96 2.64 21.95
N VAL A 249 10.07 3.07 21.06
CA VAL A 249 10.41 3.89 19.89
C VAL A 249 9.38 4.99 19.70
N VAL A 250 9.83 6.14 19.15
CA VAL A 250 8.97 7.20 18.64
C VAL A 250 9.02 7.16 17.11
N LEU A 251 7.87 7.05 16.48
CA LEU A 251 7.73 7.23 15.04
C LEU A 251 7.41 8.68 14.74
N ARG A 252 8.20 9.32 13.87
CA ARG A 252 7.97 10.65 13.33
C ARG A 252 7.38 10.56 11.92
N ASN A 253 6.76 11.65 11.45
CA ASN A 253 6.02 11.66 10.20
C ASN A 253 5.03 10.50 10.15
N ALA A 254 4.23 10.34 11.20
CA ALA A 254 3.21 9.30 11.33
C ALA A 254 1.83 9.95 11.44
N ALA A 255 0.80 9.27 10.94
CA ALA A 255 -0.57 9.78 10.95
C ALA A 255 -1.48 8.86 11.80
N PRO A 256 -1.51 9.00 13.13
CA PRO A 256 -2.20 8.06 14.02
C PRO A 256 -3.70 7.92 13.72
N LYS A 257 -4.37 8.99 13.30
CA LYS A 257 -5.81 8.99 12.93
C LYS A 257 -6.14 8.06 11.75
N THR A 258 -5.15 7.69 10.96
CA THR A 258 -5.33 6.79 9.80
C THR A 258 -5.20 5.31 10.16
N MET A 259 -4.82 4.99 11.40
CA MET A 259 -4.50 3.63 11.83
C MET A 259 -4.97 3.28 13.25
N GLU A 260 -6.03 3.94 13.73
CA GLU A 260 -6.55 3.80 15.11
C GLU A 260 -6.80 2.33 15.48
N VAL A 261 -7.44 1.55 14.62
CA VAL A 261 -7.70 0.11 14.87
C VAL A 261 -6.41 -0.69 15.06
N VAL A 262 -5.33 -0.33 14.36
CA VAL A 262 -4.02 -0.98 14.53
C VAL A 262 -3.41 -0.62 15.88
N LEU A 263 -3.52 0.66 16.28
CA LEU A 263 -3.04 1.13 17.59
C LEU A 263 -3.83 0.48 18.73
N ASP A 264 -5.16 0.37 18.61
CA ASP A 264 -6.01 -0.31 19.59
C ASP A 264 -5.61 -1.77 19.78
N LYS A 265 -5.29 -2.49 18.68
CA LYS A 265 -4.80 -3.87 18.75
C LYS A 265 -3.43 -4.00 19.42
N LEU A 266 -2.55 -3.04 19.24
CA LEU A 266 -1.28 -3.00 19.99
C LEU A 266 -1.48 -2.72 21.49
N VAL A 267 -2.43 -1.85 21.83
CA VAL A 267 -2.82 -1.61 23.24
C VAL A 267 -3.43 -2.88 23.85
N GLU A 268 -4.32 -3.58 23.12
CA GLU A 268 -4.88 -4.88 23.54
C GLU A 268 -3.78 -5.92 23.76
N ALA A 269 -2.71 -5.91 22.93
CA ALA A 269 -1.53 -6.76 23.08
C ALA A 269 -0.64 -6.37 24.29
N GLY A 270 -0.90 -5.24 24.94
CA GLY A 270 -0.21 -4.78 26.15
C GLY A 270 0.77 -3.63 25.93
N ALA A 271 0.79 -3.00 24.76
CA ALA A 271 1.61 -1.82 24.51
C ALA A 271 1.02 -0.56 25.15
N VAL A 272 1.87 0.35 25.59
CA VAL A 272 1.51 1.72 25.93
C VAL A 272 1.76 2.57 24.68
N ILE A 273 0.69 3.23 24.19
CA ILE A 273 0.74 4.09 23.01
C ILE A 273 0.44 5.52 23.42
N GLU A 274 1.29 6.43 22.97
CA GLU A 274 1.04 7.88 23.00
C GLU A 274 1.14 8.41 21.57
N ALA A 275 0.30 9.36 21.19
CA ALA A 275 0.29 9.92 19.84
C ALA A 275 0.00 11.42 19.85
N GLY A 276 0.62 12.13 18.92
CA GLY A 276 0.33 13.52 18.58
C GLY A 276 -0.27 13.61 17.18
N ASP A 277 -0.15 14.78 16.55
CA ASP A 277 -0.70 14.97 15.20
C ASP A 277 0.14 14.25 14.13
N ASP A 278 1.46 14.19 14.30
CA ASP A 278 2.42 13.66 13.32
C ASP A 278 3.44 12.66 13.91
N TRP A 279 3.16 12.11 15.10
CA TRP A 279 4.02 11.13 15.74
C TRP A 279 3.23 10.10 16.55
N ILE A 280 3.86 8.93 16.73
CA ILE A 280 3.36 7.84 17.59
C ILE A 280 4.52 7.32 18.41
N ALA A 281 4.36 7.23 19.74
CA ALA A 281 5.29 6.55 20.63
C ALA A 281 4.69 5.22 21.09
N ILE A 282 5.51 4.18 21.08
CA ILE A 282 5.19 2.87 21.65
C ILE A 282 6.18 2.50 22.75
N ASP A 283 5.68 1.96 23.85
CA ASP A 283 6.47 1.36 24.92
C ASP A 283 5.88 -0.03 25.24
N MET A 284 6.64 -1.08 24.90
CA MET A 284 6.27 -2.48 25.17
C MET A 284 7.27 -3.10 26.12
N ARG A 285 6.91 -3.26 27.41
CA ARG A 285 7.85 -3.68 28.46
C ARG A 285 7.81 -5.16 28.77
N GLN A 286 6.89 -5.89 28.18
CA GLN A 286 6.65 -7.30 28.50
C GLN A 286 6.29 -8.09 27.24
N ARG A 287 6.28 -9.40 27.35
CA ARG A 287 5.82 -10.27 26.29
C ARG A 287 4.42 -9.87 25.84
N PRO A 288 4.15 -9.72 24.53
CA PRO A 288 2.82 -9.36 24.05
C PRO A 288 1.78 -10.43 24.43
N LYS A 289 0.54 -10.01 24.60
CA LYS A 289 -0.62 -10.89 24.72
C LYS A 289 -1.15 -11.19 23.32
N ALA A 290 -1.64 -12.40 23.10
CA ALA A 290 -2.27 -12.79 21.84
C ALA A 290 -3.57 -12.00 21.62
N VAL A 291 -3.77 -11.48 20.39
CA VAL A 291 -4.93 -10.68 20.03
C VAL A 291 -5.59 -11.23 18.76
N ASP A 292 -6.91 -11.37 18.81
CA ASP A 292 -7.72 -11.77 17.66
C ASP A 292 -7.70 -10.68 16.59
N ILE A 293 -7.50 -11.08 15.35
CA ILE A 293 -7.49 -10.20 14.17
C ILE A 293 -8.56 -10.67 13.18
N ARG A 294 -9.31 -9.72 12.65
CA ARG A 294 -10.19 -9.90 11.51
C ARG A 294 -9.98 -8.76 10.52
N THR A 295 -9.52 -9.08 9.33
CA THR A 295 -9.34 -8.06 8.29
C THR A 295 -10.70 -7.60 7.77
N VAL A 296 -10.86 -6.30 7.60
CA VAL A 296 -12.09 -5.66 7.08
C VAL A 296 -11.67 -4.42 6.29
N VAL A 297 -12.46 -4.01 5.31
CA VAL A 297 -12.26 -2.74 4.59
C VAL A 297 -12.18 -1.56 5.59
N HIS A 298 -11.45 -0.52 5.19
CA HIS A 298 -11.29 0.66 6.06
C HIS A 298 -12.66 1.24 6.48
N PRO A 299 -12.85 1.65 7.76
CA PRO A 299 -11.85 1.85 8.82
C PRO A 299 -11.57 0.61 9.68
N GLY A 300 -11.91 -0.60 9.23
CA GLY A 300 -11.59 -1.82 9.94
C GLY A 300 -10.08 -2.18 9.87
N PHE A 301 -9.73 -3.34 10.44
CA PHE A 301 -8.34 -3.78 10.50
C PHE A 301 -7.80 -4.09 9.08
N PRO A 302 -6.73 -3.41 8.64
CA PRO A 302 -6.26 -3.53 7.27
C PRO A 302 -5.60 -4.88 7.00
N THR A 303 -5.96 -5.52 5.89
CA THR A 303 -5.37 -6.77 5.43
C THR A 303 -3.84 -6.67 5.26
N ASP A 304 -3.31 -5.47 4.98
CA ASP A 304 -1.88 -5.18 4.86
C ASP A 304 -1.11 -5.24 6.20
N MET A 305 -1.80 -5.33 7.34
CA MET A 305 -1.21 -5.52 8.67
C MET A 305 -1.39 -6.94 9.22
N GLN A 306 -2.10 -7.81 8.52
CA GLN A 306 -2.40 -9.16 8.96
C GLN A 306 -1.13 -9.97 9.25
N ALA A 307 -0.17 -10.00 8.33
CA ALA A 307 1.05 -10.80 8.46
C ALA A 307 1.95 -10.32 9.62
N GLN A 308 2.05 -9.01 9.84
CA GLN A 308 2.84 -8.41 10.92
C GLN A 308 2.28 -8.79 12.29
N PHE A 309 0.96 -8.71 12.46
CA PHE A 309 0.31 -9.16 13.69
C PHE A 309 0.37 -10.67 13.87
N MET A 310 0.39 -11.45 12.78
CA MET A 310 0.61 -12.89 12.90
C MET A 310 2.00 -13.21 13.44
N ALA A 311 3.04 -12.48 12.99
CA ALA A 311 4.39 -12.61 13.56
C ALA A 311 4.43 -12.20 15.03
N LEU A 312 3.76 -11.12 15.44
CA LEU A 312 3.63 -10.68 16.82
C LEU A 312 2.94 -11.75 17.68
N ASN A 313 1.82 -12.27 17.21
CA ASN A 313 1.03 -13.30 17.89
C ASN A 313 1.79 -14.64 18.00
N ALA A 314 2.69 -14.93 17.06
CA ALA A 314 3.48 -16.16 17.10
C ALA A 314 4.36 -16.29 18.36
N VAL A 315 4.76 -15.17 19.00
CA VAL A 315 5.51 -15.16 20.25
C VAL A 315 4.70 -14.65 21.46
N ALA A 316 3.43 -14.31 21.24
CA ALA A 316 2.58 -13.75 22.29
C ALA A 316 2.21 -14.79 23.36
N GLU A 317 1.75 -14.31 24.50
CA GLU A 317 1.17 -15.15 25.54
C GLU A 317 -0.29 -15.48 25.18
N GLY A 318 -0.62 -16.77 25.12
CA GLY A 318 -1.97 -17.25 24.80
C GLY A 318 -2.13 -17.70 23.34
N SER A 319 -3.36 -17.69 22.87
CA SER A 319 -3.74 -18.09 21.50
C SER A 319 -4.74 -17.10 20.91
N CYS A 320 -4.76 -17.01 19.58
CA CYS A 320 -5.68 -16.15 18.87
C CYS A 320 -6.10 -16.72 17.52
N ARG A 321 -7.09 -16.07 16.92
CA ARG A 321 -7.54 -16.32 15.54
C ARG A 321 -7.23 -15.11 14.67
N VAL A 322 -6.74 -15.39 13.49
CA VAL A 322 -6.54 -14.40 12.42
C VAL A 322 -7.45 -14.76 11.26
N VAL A 323 -8.48 -13.96 11.03
CA VAL A 323 -9.48 -14.19 9.97
C VAL A 323 -9.22 -13.22 8.83
N GLU A 324 -8.84 -13.75 7.66
CA GLU A 324 -8.62 -12.95 6.44
C GLU A 324 -9.88 -12.95 5.59
N THR A 325 -10.49 -11.78 5.40
CA THR A 325 -11.76 -11.65 4.65
C THR A 325 -11.61 -10.90 3.33
N ILE A 326 -10.43 -10.37 3.04
CA ILE A 326 -10.19 -9.52 1.86
C ILE A 326 -9.57 -10.32 0.71
N PHE A 327 -8.58 -11.17 1.03
CA PHE A 327 -7.87 -11.96 0.04
C PHE A 327 -7.83 -13.43 0.39
N GLU A 328 -8.21 -14.27 -0.56
CA GLU A 328 -8.36 -15.70 -0.39
C GLU A 328 -7.02 -16.45 -0.17
N ASN A 329 -5.90 -15.87 -0.58
CA ASN A 329 -4.60 -16.56 -0.59
C ASN A 329 -3.52 -15.79 0.19
N ARG A 330 -3.88 -15.25 1.37
CA ARG A 330 -2.97 -14.36 2.11
C ARG A 330 -2.32 -14.97 3.35
N PHE A 331 -2.19 -16.31 3.40
CA PHE A 331 -1.48 -17.03 4.46
C PHE A 331 -0.17 -17.68 3.98
N MET A 332 0.39 -17.25 2.86
CA MET A 332 1.61 -17.83 2.29
C MET A 332 2.86 -17.70 3.18
N HIS A 333 2.84 -16.78 4.14
CA HIS A 333 3.91 -16.61 5.14
C HIS A 333 3.83 -17.63 6.29
N VAL A 334 2.70 -18.30 6.48
CA VAL A 334 2.51 -19.26 7.58
C VAL A 334 3.50 -20.42 7.54
N PRO A 335 3.74 -21.11 6.41
CA PRO A 335 4.77 -22.14 6.34
C PRO A 335 6.17 -21.64 6.73
N GLU A 336 6.51 -20.40 6.37
CA GLU A 336 7.82 -19.83 6.70
C GLU A 336 7.93 -19.46 8.19
N LEU A 337 6.86 -18.93 8.81
CA LEU A 337 6.82 -18.72 10.26
C LEU A 337 6.89 -20.05 11.03
N ASN A 338 6.18 -21.08 10.57
CA ASN A 338 6.26 -22.42 11.16
C ASN A 338 7.65 -23.04 11.03
N ARG A 339 8.37 -22.74 9.93
CA ARG A 339 9.79 -23.10 9.75
C ARG A 339 10.70 -22.44 10.78
N MET A 340 10.32 -21.27 11.30
CA MET A 340 10.98 -20.59 12.43
C MET A 340 10.51 -21.10 13.79
N GLY A 341 9.66 -22.11 13.86
CA GLY A 341 9.14 -22.71 15.08
C GLY A 341 7.85 -22.12 15.63
N ALA A 342 7.14 -21.30 14.83
CA ALA A 342 5.80 -20.86 15.18
C ALA A 342 4.81 -22.05 15.22
N ASN A 343 3.73 -21.92 15.97
CA ASN A 343 2.66 -22.90 16.02
C ASN A 343 1.38 -22.28 15.41
N ILE A 344 1.26 -22.39 14.10
CA ILE A 344 0.16 -21.81 13.33
C ILE A 344 -0.46 -22.89 12.44
N THR A 345 -1.78 -23.04 12.53
CA THR A 345 -2.57 -23.89 11.64
C THR A 345 -3.58 -23.05 10.88
N THR A 346 -3.87 -23.41 9.65
CA THR A 346 -4.82 -22.68 8.80
C THR A 346 -5.98 -23.58 8.39
N GLU A 347 -7.19 -23.02 8.44
CA GLU A 347 -8.42 -23.67 8.00
C GLU A 347 -9.27 -22.65 7.23
N GLY A 348 -9.39 -22.83 5.92
CA GLY A 348 -10.05 -21.88 5.04
C GLY A 348 -9.40 -20.49 5.13
N ASN A 349 -10.17 -19.50 5.51
CA ASN A 349 -9.74 -18.10 5.67
C ASN A 349 -9.31 -17.75 7.11
N THR A 350 -9.10 -18.73 7.96
CA THR A 350 -8.77 -18.53 9.37
C THR A 350 -7.45 -19.22 9.71
N ALA A 351 -6.55 -18.49 10.37
CA ALA A 351 -5.38 -19.05 10.99
C ALA A 351 -5.55 -19.06 12.52
N PHE A 352 -5.19 -20.17 13.14
CA PHE A 352 -5.13 -20.36 14.59
C PHE A 352 -3.67 -20.27 15.01
N VAL A 353 -3.35 -19.32 15.88
CA VAL A 353 -1.99 -19.06 16.32
C VAL A 353 -1.92 -19.40 17.83
N GLN A 354 -1.07 -20.33 18.17
CA GLN A 354 -0.67 -20.57 19.56
C GLN A 354 0.70 -19.95 19.77
N GLY A 355 0.79 -18.94 20.60
CA GLY A 355 2.05 -18.27 20.85
C GLY A 355 3.07 -19.19 21.50
N VAL A 356 4.31 -19.15 20.98
CA VAL A 356 5.45 -19.89 21.52
C VAL A 356 6.34 -18.97 22.34
N GLU A 357 7.13 -19.51 23.26
CA GLU A 357 8.03 -18.70 24.06
C GLU A 357 9.11 -18.01 23.22
N ARG A 358 9.60 -18.70 22.18
CA ARG A 358 10.67 -18.22 21.29
C ARG A 358 10.57 -18.84 19.91
N LEU A 359 10.93 -18.04 18.92
CA LEU A 359 11.20 -18.50 17.55
C LEU A 359 12.68 -18.87 17.41
N SER A 360 12.99 -19.65 16.38
CA SER A 360 14.36 -20.03 16.00
C SER A 360 14.71 -19.41 14.66
N GLY A 361 15.91 -18.88 14.53
CA GLY A 361 16.42 -18.38 13.25
C GLY A 361 16.48 -19.49 12.22
N ALA A 362 16.10 -19.16 10.99
CA ALA A 362 16.08 -20.08 9.85
C ALA A 362 16.32 -19.32 8.53
N VAL A 363 16.61 -20.05 7.47
CA VAL A 363 16.54 -19.52 6.10
C VAL A 363 15.09 -19.60 5.66
N VAL A 364 14.48 -18.45 5.37
CA VAL A 364 13.08 -18.30 4.98
C VAL A 364 12.95 -17.48 3.70
N LYS A 365 11.85 -17.67 2.97
CA LYS A 365 11.62 -17.00 1.70
C LYS A 365 10.47 -15.99 1.82
N ALA A 366 10.73 -14.78 1.37
CA ALA A 366 9.69 -13.80 1.17
C ALA A 366 8.77 -14.23 0.01
N THR A 367 7.48 -14.33 0.25
CA THR A 367 6.48 -14.78 -0.74
C THR A 367 5.72 -13.61 -1.37
N ASP A 368 5.57 -12.53 -0.63
CA ASP A 368 4.96 -11.26 -1.06
C ASP A 368 5.48 -10.11 -0.18
N LEU A 369 5.05 -8.89 -0.49
CA LEU A 369 5.49 -7.67 0.19
C LEU A 369 5.26 -7.71 1.72
N ARG A 370 4.06 -8.08 2.18
CA ARG A 370 3.70 -8.02 3.60
C ARG A 370 4.18 -9.26 4.37
N ALA A 371 4.17 -10.42 3.71
CA ALA A 371 4.83 -11.62 4.21
C ALA A 371 6.31 -11.37 4.49
N SER A 372 7.01 -10.69 3.58
CA SER A 372 8.42 -10.32 3.76
C SER A 372 8.65 -9.54 5.06
N ALA A 373 7.81 -8.54 5.33
CA ALA A 373 7.91 -7.73 6.54
C ALA A 373 7.66 -8.55 7.81
N SER A 374 6.69 -9.48 7.79
CA SER A 374 6.42 -10.36 8.94
C SER A 374 7.60 -11.27 9.29
N LEU A 375 8.32 -11.76 8.27
CA LEU A 375 9.53 -12.58 8.47
C LEU A 375 10.70 -11.75 9.03
N VAL A 376 10.83 -10.48 8.63
CA VAL A 376 11.79 -9.56 9.25
C VAL A 376 11.45 -9.36 10.74
N ILE A 377 10.18 -9.05 11.05
CA ILE A 377 9.71 -8.88 12.44
C ILE A 377 9.98 -10.14 13.27
N ALA A 378 9.62 -11.32 12.75
CA ALA A 378 9.89 -12.60 13.42
C ALA A 378 11.38 -12.84 13.66
N GLY A 379 12.23 -12.49 12.68
CA GLY A 379 13.69 -12.60 12.78
C GLY A 379 14.31 -11.75 13.89
N LEU A 380 13.72 -10.59 14.20
CA LEU A 380 14.19 -9.72 15.30
C LEU A 380 14.02 -10.36 16.70
N ALA A 381 13.06 -11.28 16.83
CA ALA A 381 12.77 -11.98 18.09
C ALA A 381 13.25 -13.45 18.10
N ALA A 382 13.76 -13.96 16.99
CA ALA A 382 14.20 -15.34 16.86
C ALA A 382 15.59 -15.57 17.45
N ARG A 383 15.80 -16.72 18.11
CA ARG A 383 17.12 -17.13 18.59
C ARG A 383 17.97 -17.63 17.42
N GLY A 384 19.18 -17.11 17.29
CA GLY A 384 20.09 -17.42 16.19
C GLY A 384 19.95 -16.44 15.03
N GLU A 385 20.47 -16.81 13.86
CA GLU A 385 20.42 -15.98 12.64
C GLU A 385 19.25 -16.38 11.78
N THR A 386 18.46 -15.40 11.33
CA THR A 386 17.44 -15.56 10.31
C THR A 386 17.94 -14.97 8.99
N VAL A 387 17.81 -15.70 7.91
CA VAL A 387 18.13 -15.23 6.55
C VAL A 387 16.83 -15.14 5.75
N VAL A 388 16.45 -13.93 5.37
CA VAL A 388 15.27 -13.72 4.50
C VAL A 388 15.74 -13.58 3.06
N GLU A 389 15.33 -14.52 2.22
CA GLU A 389 15.61 -14.54 0.77
C GLU A 389 14.48 -13.87 -0.02
N GLN A 390 14.75 -13.54 -1.29
CA GLN A 390 13.79 -12.91 -2.23
C GLN A 390 13.27 -11.54 -1.75
N ILE A 391 14.12 -10.75 -1.13
CA ILE A 391 13.76 -9.44 -0.53
C ILE A 391 13.38 -8.36 -1.55
N TYR A 392 13.44 -8.64 -2.84
CA TYR A 392 12.88 -7.76 -3.86
C TYR A 392 11.37 -7.50 -3.65
N HIS A 393 10.66 -8.42 -2.99
CA HIS A 393 9.29 -8.18 -2.56
C HIS A 393 9.21 -7.07 -1.51
N LEU A 394 10.15 -7.06 -0.56
CA LEU A 394 10.24 -6.06 0.51
C LEU A 394 10.53 -4.66 -0.04
N ASP A 395 11.44 -4.56 -1.02
CA ASP A 395 11.86 -3.30 -1.67
C ASP A 395 10.73 -2.61 -2.46
N ARG A 396 9.62 -3.30 -2.68
CA ARG A 396 8.43 -2.73 -3.30
C ARG A 396 7.62 -1.84 -2.36
N GLY A 397 7.78 -1.96 -1.05
CA GLY A 397 6.94 -1.24 -0.11
C GLY A 397 7.60 -0.79 1.20
N TYR A 398 8.88 -1.08 1.39
CA TYR A 398 9.64 -0.62 2.56
C TYR A 398 10.95 0.01 2.11
N GLU A 399 11.09 1.29 2.40
CA GLU A 399 12.28 2.05 2.05
C GLU A 399 13.39 1.83 3.07
N ASN A 400 14.48 1.15 2.66
CA ASN A 400 15.66 0.92 3.51
C ASN A 400 15.29 0.39 4.91
N ILE A 401 14.40 -0.61 5.00
CA ILE A 401 13.91 -1.14 6.29
C ILE A 401 15.07 -1.55 7.21
N GLU A 402 16.16 -2.11 6.64
CA GLU A 402 17.36 -2.51 7.38
C GLU A 402 18.07 -1.31 8.03
N LYS A 403 18.09 -0.17 7.36
CA LYS A 403 18.71 1.05 7.92
C LYS A 403 17.83 1.66 8.99
N LYS A 404 16.51 1.74 8.76
CA LYS A 404 15.54 2.30 9.72
C LYS A 404 15.49 1.45 11.00
N LEU A 405 15.40 0.13 10.89
CA LEU A 405 15.45 -0.76 12.06
C LEU A 405 16.85 -0.76 12.71
N GLY A 406 17.90 -0.71 11.92
CA GLY A 406 19.28 -0.63 12.44
C GLY A 406 19.53 0.63 13.27
N SER A 407 18.93 1.78 12.89
CA SER A 407 19.07 3.03 13.66
C SER A 407 18.48 2.98 15.07
N VAL A 408 17.58 2.03 15.35
CA VAL A 408 16.97 1.81 16.66
C VAL A 408 17.49 0.56 17.38
N GLY A 409 18.58 -0.03 16.87
CA GLY A 409 19.32 -1.12 17.54
C GLY A 409 19.09 -2.51 16.97
N ALA A 410 18.36 -2.68 15.87
CA ALA A 410 18.25 -3.98 15.21
C ALA A 410 19.60 -4.42 14.63
N LYS A 411 19.94 -5.69 14.80
CA LYS A 411 21.07 -6.32 14.10
C LYS A 411 20.54 -6.94 12.81
N ILE A 412 20.53 -6.12 11.76
CA ILE A 412 19.99 -6.46 10.45
C ILE A 412 20.94 -5.95 9.37
N GLU A 413 21.25 -6.79 8.40
CA GLU A 413 22.21 -6.48 7.34
C GLU A 413 21.70 -6.98 5.99
N ARG A 414 21.81 -6.13 4.97
CA ARG A 414 21.58 -6.52 3.59
C ARG A 414 22.88 -7.09 3.01
N VAL A 415 22.83 -8.32 2.53
CA VAL A 415 23.97 -9.01 1.90
C VAL A 415 23.63 -9.34 0.46
N SER A 416 24.60 -9.05 -0.43
CA SER A 416 24.49 -9.44 -1.84
C SER A 416 24.70 -10.94 -1.97
N GLY A 417 23.85 -11.62 -2.73
CA GLY A 417 23.91 -13.05 -2.97
C GLY A 417 24.23 -13.39 -4.42
#